data_f97b657b9b1e4936936231c03973eb90
#
_entry.id   f97b657b9b1e4936936231c03973eb90
#
_cell.length_a   1.000
_cell.length_b   1.000
_cell.length_c   1.000
_cell.angle_alpha   90.00
_cell.angle_beta   90.00
_cell.angle_gamma   90.00
#
_symmetry.space_group_name_H-M   'P 1'
#
loop_
_entity.id
_entity.type
_entity.pdbx_description
1 polymer ?
#
loop_
_entity_poly.entity_id
_entity_poly.type
_entity_poly.pdbx_seq_one_letter_code
_entity_poly.pdbx_strand_id
1 'polypeptide(L)'
;MNILFILQYYKIGGVQTVTHVLSNKFVQEGHNCNVLTLTPSKGEEIHPILNSRIGVSVIDSHTLSTKEAIIQLRNFLIDKNVDVIINQSGHLFRTTALIKNASKDLNIKIISVLHNTPSFGLKFRYKHNITGKLKYYKNILKLAYSYRKVYKNSDLYILLSESFISEFEKISRLKNLKKIRLISNPITIANEDFIYNFERKEKQIIFVGRLEYTQKRIERILNVWGKIQSEYKDWELTIVGDGPDILRLKNITENKNIQSVKFVGFQNPK
;
A
#
# COMPACT_ATOMS: atom_id res chain seq x y z
N MET A 1 19.89 -6.29 -14.37
CA MET A 1 19.56 -7.05 -13.15
C MET A 1 18.20 -7.70 -13.30
N ASN A 2 18.00 -8.83 -12.65
CA ASN A 2 16.71 -9.52 -12.56
C ASN A 2 16.04 -9.16 -11.22
N ILE A 3 14.98 -8.40 -11.28
CA ILE A 3 14.30 -7.81 -10.11
C ILE A 3 12.96 -8.50 -9.90
N LEU A 4 12.71 -8.95 -8.67
CA LEU A 4 11.46 -9.58 -8.29
C LEU A 4 10.71 -8.72 -7.28
N PHE A 5 9.52 -8.27 -7.62
CA PHE A 5 8.60 -7.67 -6.67
C PHE A 5 7.72 -8.74 -6.03
N ILE A 6 7.66 -8.78 -4.69
CA ILE A 6 6.80 -9.71 -3.95
C ILE A 6 5.72 -8.93 -3.20
N LEU A 7 4.44 -9.26 -3.48
CA LEU A 7 3.25 -8.70 -2.87
C LEU A 7 2.40 -9.79 -2.19
N GLN A 8 1.45 -9.39 -1.34
CA GLN A 8 0.46 -10.34 -0.82
C GLN A 8 -0.54 -10.74 -1.91
N TYR A 9 -1.04 -9.77 -2.65
CA TYR A 9 -2.01 -9.95 -3.75
C TYR A 9 -1.84 -8.82 -4.77
N TYR A 10 -2.31 -9.04 -5.98
CA TYR A 10 -2.27 -8.05 -7.06
C TYR A 10 -3.69 -7.58 -7.40
N LYS A 11 -4.13 -6.53 -6.67
CA LYS A 11 -5.42 -5.86 -6.82
C LYS A 11 -5.18 -4.38 -7.07
N ILE A 12 -6.19 -3.64 -7.54
CA ILE A 12 -6.08 -2.19 -7.65
C ILE A 12 -5.85 -1.58 -6.25
N GLY A 13 -4.76 -0.85 -6.08
CA GLY A 13 -4.39 -0.22 -4.82
C GLY A 13 -3.04 0.48 -4.86
N GLY A 14 -2.74 1.29 -3.84
CA GLY A 14 -1.55 2.13 -3.82
C GLY A 14 -0.23 1.36 -3.94
N VAL A 15 -0.09 0.22 -3.26
CA VAL A 15 1.13 -0.61 -3.33
C VAL A 15 1.31 -1.21 -4.73
N GLN A 16 0.23 -1.67 -5.33
CA GLN A 16 0.22 -2.22 -6.67
C GLN A 16 0.53 -1.16 -7.72
N THR A 17 -0.01 0.05 -7.56
CA THR A 17 0.33 1.20 -8.41
C THR A 17 1.82 1.54 -8.33
N VAL A 18 2.39 1.59 -7.13
CA VAL A 18 3.83 1.81 -6.94
C VAL A 18 4.64 0.69 -7.61
N THR A 19 4.25 -0.57 -7.41
CA THR A 19 4.92 -1.72 -8.05
C THR A 19 4.88 -1.59 -9.57
N HIS A 20 3.71 -1.23 -10.11
CA HIS A 20 3.50 -1.03 -11.54
C HIS A 20 4.43 0.06 -12.10
N VAL A 21 4.45 1.25 -11.50
CA VAL A 21 5.28 2.38 -11.97
C VAL A 21 6.76 2.00 -11.91
N LEU A 22 7.22 1.43 -10.80
CA LEU A 22 8.62 1.06 -10.63
C LEU A 22 9.05 -0.06 -11.57
N SER A 23 8.23 -1.12 -11.70
CA SER A 23 8.58 -2.25 -12.58
C SER A 23 8.64 -1.85 -14.04
N ASN A 24 7.71 -1.02 -14.53
CA ASN A 24 7.75 -0.47 -15.88
C ASN A 24 8.98 0.41 -16.11
N LYS A 25 9.32 1.27 -15.14
CA LYS A 25 10.51 2.13 -15.24
C LYS A 25 11.79 1.29 -15.28
N PHE A 26 11.91 0.27 -14.43
CA PHE A 26 13.09 -0.61 -14.44
C PHE A 26 13.21 -1.39 -15.76
N VAL A 27 12.11 -1.81 -16.38
CA VAL A 27 12.14 -2.43 -17.71
C VAL A 27 12.60 -1.44 -18.78
N GLN A 28 12.18 -0.17 -18.70
CA GLN A 28 12.67 0.89 -19.59
C GLN A 28 14.18 1.12 -19.45
N GLU A 29 14.70 1.00 -18.21
CA GLU A 29 16.13 1.12 -17.90
C GLU A 29 16.95 -0.17 -18.23
N GLY A 30 16.33 -1.16 -18.89
CA GLY A 30 17.01 -2.37 -19.35
C GLY A 30 17.12 -3.48 -18.28
N HIS A 31 16.32 -3.44 -17.23
CA HIS A 31 16.24 -4.52 -16.23
C HIS A 31 15.14 -5.52 -16.57
N ASN A 32 15.29 -6.77 -16.13
CA ASN A 32 14.23 -7.77 -16.20
C ASN A 32 13.42 -7.71 -14.90
N CYS A 33 12.10 -7.58 -15.01
CA CYS A 33 11.21 -7.48 -13.85
C CYS A 33 10.19 -8.61 -13.85
N ASN A 34 9.93 -9.15 -12.66
CA ASN A 34 8.84 -10.09 -12.40
C ASN A 34 8.05 -9.62 -11.17
N VAL A 35 6.77 -9.93 -11.14
CA VAL A 35 5.90 -9.71 -10.01
C VAL A 35 5.40 -11.06 -9.50
N LEU A 36 5.53 -11.33 -8.21
CA LEU A 36 5.05 -12.54 -7.57
C LEU A 36 4.09 -12.17 -6.45
N THR A 37 2.93 -12.82 -6.42
CA THR A 37 1.98 -12.69 -5.33
C THR A 37 1.92 -13.95 -4.48
N LEU A 38 1.68 -13.77 -3.17
CA LEU A 38 1.59 -14.87 -2.20
C LEU A 38 0.14 -15.30 -1.91
N THR A 39 -0.81 -14.70 -2.62
CA THR A 39 -2.23 -15.02 -2.55
C THR A 39 -2.82 -14.83 -3.94
N PRO A 40 -3.63 -15.76 -4.45
CA PRO A 40 -4.31 -15.58 -5.71
C PRO A 40 -5.31 -14.41 -5.64
N SER A 41 -5.40 -13.65 -6.71
CA SER A 41 -6.43 -12.62 -6.87
C SER A 41 -7.75 -13.30 -7.28
N LYS A 42 -8.74 -13.29 -6.42
CA LYS A 42 -10.06 -13.85 -6.73
C LYS A 42 -10.81 -12.88 -7.65
N GLY A 43 -10.87 -13.20 -8.95
CA GLY A 43 -11.78 -12.58 -9.92
C GLY A 43 -11.64 -11.09 -10.17
N GLU A 44 -10.61 -10.44 -9.67
CA GLU A 44 -10.37 -9.02 -9.89
C GLU A 44 -9.26 -8.80 -10.90
N GLU A 45 -9.46 -7.82 -11.77
CA GLU A 45 -8.54 -7.46 -12.84
C GLU A 45 -7.14 -7.19 -12.32
N ILE A 46 -6.17 -7.85 -12.94
CA ILE A 46 -4.76 -7.49 -12.83
C ILE A 46 -4.63 -6.07 -13.38
N HIS A 47 -3.86 -5.23 -12.73
CA HIS A 47 -3.66 -3.83 -13.12
C HIS A 47 -3.33 -3.78 -14.63
N PRO A 48 -4.17 -3.16 -15.49
CA PRO A 48 -4.14 -3.39 -16.94
C PRO A 48 -2.91 -2.83 -17.67
N ILE A 49 -1.99 -2.17 -16.95
CA ILE A 49 -0.93 -1.35 -17.56
C ILE A 49 0.48 -1.91 -17.31
N LEU A 50 0.64 -3.17 -16.92
CA LEU A 50 1.97 -3.79 -16.86
C LEU A 50 2.54 -3.94 -18.28
N ASN A 51 3.81 -3.57 -18.44
CA ASN A 51 4.55 -3.86 -19.66
C ASN A 51 4.49 -5.37 -19.96
N SER A 52 4.25 -5.76 -21.21
CA SER A 52 4.13 -7.17 -21.63
C SER A 52 5.36 -8.03 -21.29
N ARG A 53 6.50 -7.40 -21.04
CA ARG A 53 7.74 -8.08 -20.60
C ARG A 53 7.77 -8.40 -19.10
N ILE A 54 6.77 -7.96 -18.30
CA ILE A 54 6.70 -8.22 -16.86
C ILE A 54 5.82 -9.44 -16.61
N GLY A 55 6.45 -10.54 -16.20
CA GLY A 55 5.73 -11.75 -15.79
C GLY A 55 5.06 -11.58 -14.44
N VAL A 56 3.79 -11.99 -14.33
CA VAL A 56 3.08 -12.06 -13.06
C VAL A 56 2.85 -13.54 -12.70
N SER A 57 3.30 -13.94 -11.51
CA SER A 57 3.21 -15.30 -10.99
C SER A 57 2.54 -15.33 -9.63
N VAL A 58 1.99 -16.48 -9.26
CA VAL A 58 1.32 -16.69 -7.97
C VAL A 58 1.92 -17.90 -7.28
N ILE A 59 2.26 -17.76 -6.01
CA ILE A 59 2.54 -18.87 -5.08
C ILE A 59 1.55 -18.72 -3.93
N ASP A 60 0.52 -19.56 -3.89
CA ASP A 60 -0.53 -19.47 -2.86
C ASP A 60 -0.02 -19.99 -1.51
N SER A 61 0.58 -19.10 -0.73
CA SER A 61 1.10 -19.38 0.60
C SER A 61 0.03 -19.68 1.67
N HIS A 62 -1.27 -19.61 1.32
CA HIS A 62 -2.36 -19.96 2.23
C HIS A 62 -2.81 -21.40 2.11
N THR A 63 -2.70 -22.00 0.91
CA THR A 63 -3.05 -23.39 0.65
C THR A 63 -1.87 -24.33 0.80
N LEU A 64 -0.65 -23.83 0.57
CA LEU A 64 0.59 -24.58 0.71
C LEU A 64 1.07 -24.62 2.16
N SER A 65 1.73 -25.69 2.54
CA SER A 65 2.56 -25.67 3.75
C SER A 65 3.73 -24.69 3.62
N THR A 66 4.24 -24.19 4.73
CA THR A 66 5.39 -23.27 4.72
C THR A 66 6.60 -23.87 3.98
N LYS A 67 6.82 -25.17 4.09
CA LYS A 67 7.93 -25.88 3.42
C LYS A 67 7.74 -25.89 1.91
N GLU A 68 6.54 -26.21 1.43
CA GLU A 68 6.23 -26.20 0.00
C GLU A 68 6.33 -24.80 -0.59
N ALA A 69 5.81 -23.79 0.09
CA ALA A 69 5.91 -22.39 -0.35
C ALA A 69 7.39 -21.92 -0.45
N ILE A 70 8.26 -22.36 0.50
CA ILE A 70 9.71 -22.07 0.44
C ILE A 70 10.33 -22.75 -0.79
N ILE A 71 10.01 -24.01 -1.06
CA ILE A 71 10.56 -24.77 -2.19
C ILE A 71 10.11 -24.11 -3.53
N GLN A 72 8.83 -23.82 -3.67
CA GLN A 72 8.32 -23.17 -4.89
C GLN A 72 8.94 -21.79 -5.12
N LEU A 73 9.05 -20.99 -4.07
CA LEU A 73 9.70 -19.67 -4.19
C LEU A 73 11.18 -19.83 -4.53
N ARG A 74 11.90 -20.77 -3.91
CA ARG A 74 13.32 -21.04 -4.22
C ARG A 74 13.52 -21.43 -5.68
N ASN A 75 12.70 -22.34 -6.19
CA ASN A 75 12.77 -22.76 -7.58
C ASN A 75 12.51 -21.59 -8.53
N PHE A 76 11.54 -20.74 -8.21
CA PHE A 76 11.26 -19.51 -8.97
C PHE A 76 12.46 -18.56 -8.97
N LEU A 77 13.11 -18.35 -7.80
CA LEU A 77 14.27 -17.47 -7.67
C LEU A 77 15.44 -17.94 -8.54
N ILE A 78 15.66 -19.26 -8.60
CA ILE A 78 16.71 -19.87 -9.40
C ILE A 78 16.35 -19.77 -10.90
N ASP A 79 15.13 -20.17 -11.28
CA ASP A 79 14.66 -20.14 -12.68
C ASP A 79 14.76 -18.74 -13.30
N LYS A 80 14.41 -17.71 -12.54
CA LYS A 80 14.46 -16.32 -12.98
C LYS A 80 15.81 -15.63 -12.74
N ASN A 81 16.82 -16.32 -12.23
CA ASN A 81 18.14 -15.77 -11.89
C ASN A 81 18.03 -14.45 -11.10
N VAL A 82 17.18 -14.41 -10.05
CA VAL A 82 16.84 -13.18 -9.34
C VAL A 82 18.06 -12.60 -8.62
N ASP A 83 18.37 -11.33 -8.86
CA ASP A 83 19.45 -10.58 -8.19
C ASP A 83 18.92 -9.82 -6.96
N VAL A 84 17.72 -9.24 -7.09
CA VAL A 84 17.13 -8.36 -6.07
C VAL A 84 15.66 -8.69 -5.88
N ILE A 85 15.26 -8.84 -4.60
CA ILE A 85 13.86 -8.95 -4.20
C ILE A 85 13.42 -7.63 -3.57
N ILE A 86 12.34 -7.04 -4.10
CA ILE A 86 11.63 -5.91 -3.49
C ILE A 86 10.36 -6.43 -2.83
N ASN A 87 10.45 -6.63 -1.51
CA ASN A 87 9.34 -7.06 -0.68
C ASN A 87 8.44 -5.87 -0.33
N GLN A 88 7.28 -5.78 -0.96
CA GLN A 88 6.29 -4.72 -0.76
C GLN A 88 5.48 -4.87 0.56
N SER A 89 5.75 -5.93 1.32
CA SER A 89 5.08 -6.22 2.58
C SER A 89 6.00 -6.03 3.79
N GLY A 90 6.68 -4.89 3.88
CA GLY A 90 7.67 -4.58 4.92
C GLY A 90 7.15 -4.58 6.37
N HIS A 91 5.87 -4.80 6.60
CA HIS A 91 5.26 -4.97 7.91
C HIS A 91 5.01 -6.44 8.29
N LEU A 92 5.18 -7.40 7.36
CA LEU A 92 4.86 -8.81 7.56
C LEU A 92 6.11 -9.67 7.71
N PHE A 93 6.43 -10.07 8.94
CA PHE A 93 7.61 -10.91 9.22
C PHE A 93 7.52 -12.30 8.58
N ARG A 94 6.31 -12.87 8.44
CA ARG A 94 6.12 -14.19 7.82
C ARG A 94 6.54 -14.17 6.36
N THR A 95 6.12 -13.16 5.61
CA THR A 95 6.54 -12.95 4.21
C THR A 95 8.05 -12.81 4.11
N THR A 96 8.66 -11.99 4.95
CA THR A 96 10.11 -11.79 4.93
C THR A 96 10.87 -13.05 5.35
N ALA A 97 10.33 -13.83 6.28
CA ALA A 97 10.91 -15.12 6.68
C ALA A 97 10.84 -16.15 5.53
N LEU A 98 9.70 -16.22 4.82
CA LEU A 98 9.55 -17.05 3.62
C LEU A 98 10.60 -16.68 2.58
N ILE A 99 10.74 -15.39 2.25
CA ILE A 99 11.73 -14.87 1.30
C ILE A 99 13.14 -15.24 1.75
N LYS A 100 13.49 -14.97 3.02
CA LYS A 100 14.84 -15.24 3.55
C LYS A 100 15.21 -16.72 3.52
N ASN A 101 14.25 -17.61 3.81
CA ASN A 101 14.49 -19.05 3.76
C ASN A 101 14.61 -19.55 2.31
N ALA A 102 13.78 -19.06 1.39
CA ALA A 102 13.85 -19.43 -0.02
C ALA A 102 15.13 -18.93 -0.69
N SER A 103 15.64 -17.76 -0.29
CA SER A 103 16.87 -17.16 -0.82
C SER A 103 18.14 -17.59 -0.05
N LYS A 104 18.04 -18.55 0.89
CA LYS A 104 19.20 -19.02 1.63
C LYS A 104 20.25 -19.57 0.67
N ASP A 105 21.52 -19.19 0.89
CA ASP A 105 22.68 -19.56 0.09
C ASP A 105 22.62 -19.08 -1.39
N LEU A 106 21.69 -18.20 -1.72
CA LEU A 106 21.64 -17.48 -2.99
C LEU A 106 22.17 -16.04 -2.79
N ASN A 107 22.92 -15.53 -3.76
CA ASN A 107 23.44 -14.15 -3.68
C ASN A 107 22.36 -13.14 -4.08
N ILE A 108 21.27 -13.10 -3.34
CA ILE A 108 20.11 -12.24 -3.60
C ILE A 108 20.02 -11.14 -2.52
N LYS A 109 19.83 -9.88 -2.95
CA LYS A 109 19.59 -8.75 -2.04
C LYS A 109 18.11 -8.61 -1.75
N ILE A 110 17.75 -8.38 -0.49
CA ILE A 110 16.36 -8.22 -0.04
C ILE A 110 16.13 -6.78 0.40
N ILE A 111 15.26 -6.07 -0.29
CA ILE A 111 14.80 -4.71 0.04
C ILE A 111 13.36 -4.82 0.51
N SER A 112 13.07 -4.43 1.76
CA SER A 112 11.69 -4.40 2.26
C SER A 112 11.17 -2.98 2.35
N VAL A 113 9.93 -2.75 1.89
CA VAL A 113 9.29 -1.42 1.83
C VAL A 113 8.10 -1.37 2.78
N LEU A 114 8.05 -0.34 3.63
CA LEU A 114 6.92 -0.05 4.51
C LEU A 114 6.07 1.08 3.92
N HIS A 115 4.94 0.73 3.31
CA HIS A 115 4.05 1.66 2.60
C HIS A 115 3.14 2.50 3.48
N ASN A 116 3.01 2.18 4.76
CA ASN A 116 2.15 2.89 5.70
C ASN A 116 2.96 3.47 6.84
N THR A 117 2.35 4.40 7.60
CA THR A 117 2.95 4.84 8.87
C THR A 117 3.19 3.63 9.77
N PRO A 118 4.29 3.60 10.55
CA PRO A 118 4.63 2.45 11.39
C PRO A 118 3.52 2.05 12.37
N SER A 119 2.72 2.98 12.86
CA SER A 119 1.57 2.69 13.74
C SER A 119 0.25 2.43 12.99
N PHE A 120 0.29 2.30 11.66
CA PHE A 120 -0.93 2.05 10.88
C PHE A 120 -1.74 0.88 11.43
N GLY A 121 -3.04 1.11 11.60
CA GLY A 121 -3.96 0.11 12.16
C GLY A 121 -3.96 -0.01 13.69
N LEU A 122 -3.03 0.62 14.42
CA LEU A 122 -3.05 0.66 15.88
C LEU A 122 -3.96 1.79 16.40
N LYS A 123 -3.85 2.99 15.82
CA LYS A 123 -4.52 4.21 16.31
C LYS A 123 -6.05 4.17 16.23
N PHE A 124 -6.63 3.33 15.37
CA PHE A 124 -8.06 3.37 15.05
C PHE A 124 -8.85 2.11 15.39
N ARG A 125 -8.18 1.05 15.86
CA ARG A 125 -8.80 -0.26 16.08
C ARG A 125 -9.31 -0.50 17.50
N TYR A 126 -8.93 0.34 18.48
CA TYR A 126 -9.15 0.01 19.87
C TYR A 126 -10.03 1.03 20.56
N LYS A 127 -11.09 0.54 21.22
CA LYS A 127 -11.94 1.32 22.11
C LYS A 127 -11.13 1.77 23.35
N HIS A 128 -11.49 2.90 23.93
CA HIS A 128 -10.82 3.47 25.12
C HIS A 128 -11.16 2.74 26.44
N ASN A 129 -11.60 1.47 26.38
CA ASN A 129 -11.86 0.62 27.53
C ASN A 129 -10.63 -0.27 27.86
N ILE A 130 -10.65 -0.93 29.04
CA ILE A 130 -9.53 -1.74 29.54
C ILE A 130 -9.16 -2.86 28.56
N THR A 131 -10.17 -3.56 28.02
CA THR A 131 -9.94 -4.64 27.05
C THR A 131 -9.34 -4.12 25.75
N GLY A 132 -9.71 -2.92 25.31
CA GLY A 132 -9.12 -2.24 24.15
C GLY A 132 -7.66 -1.86 24.38
N LYS A 133 -7.33 -1.36 25.59
CA LYS A 133 -5.93 -1.05 25.95
C LYS A 133 -5.06 -2.31 25.96
N LEU A 134 -5.53 -3.42 26.53
CA LEU A 134 -4.80 -4.70 26.52
C LEU A 134 -4.57 -5.22 25.09
N LYS A 135 -5.59 -5.15 24.22
CA LYS A 135 -5.46 -5.49 22.80
C LYS A 135 -4.46 -4.59 22.08
N TYR A 136 -4.46 -3.29 22.39
CA TYR A 136 -3.51 -2.32 21.84
C TYR A 136 -2.06 -2.71 22.18
N TYR A 137 -1.76 -2.95 23.47
CA TYR A 137 -0.41 -3.36 23.90
C TYR A 137 0.02 -4.69 23.28
N LYS A 138 -0.86 -5.69 23.23
CA LYS A 138 -0.58 -6.98 22.57
C LYS A 138 -0.22 -6.80 21.10
N ASN A 139 -0.92 -5.92 20.38
CA ASN A 139 -0.67 -5.70 18.96
C ASN A 139 0.57 -4.83 18.71
N ILE A 140 0.88 -3.89 19.59
CA ILE A 140 2.15 -3.14 19.49
C ILE A 140 3.37 -4.06 19.67
N LEU A 141 3.28 -5.05 20.59
CA LEU A 141 4.34 -6.04 20.77
C LEU A 141 4.50 -6.96 19.54
N LYS A 142 3.39 -7.39 18.95
CA LYS A 142 3.41 -8.17 17.69
C LYS A 142 4.02 -7.36 16.55
N LEU A 143 3.67 -6.08 16.44
CA LEU A 143 4.19 -5.19 15.42
C LEU A 143 5.68 -4.92 15.62
N ALA A 144 6.10 -4.66 16.86
CA ALA A 144 7.50 -4.51 17.23
C ALA A 144 8.34 -5.75 16.86
N TYR A 145 7.82 -6.94 17.17
CA TYR A 145 8.44 -8.20 16.78
C TYR A 145 8.56 -8.32 15.26
N SER A 146 7.46 -8.02 14.55
CA SER A 146 7.44 -8.07 13.08
C SER A 146 8.48 -7.13 12.47
N TYR A 147 8.51 -5.86 12.88
CA TYR A 147 9.49 -4.89 12.36
C TYR A 147 10.93 -5.31 12.62
N ARG A 148 11.25 -5.79 13.83
CA ARG A 148 12.61 -6.29 14.13
C ARG A 148 12.99 -7.46 13.23
N LYS A 149 12.09 -8.40 13.00
CA LYS A 149 12.35 -9.57 12.14
C LYS A 149 12.50 -9.18 10.68
N VAL A 150 11.64 -8.29 10.17
CA VAL A 150 11.76 -7.78 8.80
C VAL A 150 13.06 -7.01 8.62
N TYR A 151 13.37 -6.10 9.52
CA TYR A 151 14.60 -5.31 9.49
C TYR A 151 15.86 -6.20 9.52
N LYS A 152 15.88 -7.21 10.40
CA LYS A 152 17.00 -8.16 10.49
C LYS A 152 17.21 -8.94 9.18
N ASN A 153 16.13 -9.37 8.57
CA ASN A 153 16.14 -10.25 7.39
C ASN A 153 16.24 -9.52 6.05
N SER A 154 16.26 -8.19 6.06
CA SER A 154 16.44 -7.36 4.87
C SER A 154 17.84 -6.79 4.81
N ASP A 155 18.37 -6.56 3.61
CA ASP A 155 19.61 -5.82 3.37
C ASP A 155 19.35 -4.32 3.47
N LEU A 156 18.23 -3.85 2.91
CA LEU A 156 17.71 -2.49 3.05
C LEU A 156 16.26 -2.49 3.51
N TYR A 157 15.89 -1.44 4.25
CA TYR A 157 14.52 -1.23 4.71
C TYR A 157 14.08 0.18 4.35
N ILE A 158 13.07 0.30 3.50
CA ILE A 158 12.62 1.59 2.96
C ILE A 158 11.44 2.10 3.76
N LEU A 159 11.54 3.35 4.23
CA LEU A 159 10.46 4.16 4.76
C LEU A 159 10.15 5.29 3.77
N LEU A 160 8.88 5.67 3.66
CA LEU A 160 8.42 6.66 2.67
C LEU A 160 8.64 8.12 3.10
N SER A 161 8.91 8.36 4.39
CA SER A 161 9.04 9.71 4.93
C SER A 161 9.97 9.71 6.13
N GLU A 162 10.70 10.80 6.33
CA GLU A 162 11.54 11.03 7.50
C GLU A 162 10.75 10.98 8.81
N SER A 163 9.52 11.50 8.80
CA SER A 163 8.63 11.46 9.97
C SER A 163 8.30 10.04 10.46
N PHE A 164 8.53 9.01 9.61
CA PHE A 164 8.32 7.62 9.99
C PHE A 164 9.46 7.03 10.80
N ILE A 165 10.65 7.62 10.78
CA ILE A 165 11.83 7.10 11.49
C ILE A 165 11.57 7.05 12.99
N SER A 166 11.19 8.17 13.60
CA SER A 166 10.96 8.26 15.04
C SER A 166 9.85 7.32 15.52
N GLU A 167 8.78 7.18 14.74
CA GLU A 167 7.70 6.28 15.04
C GLU A 167 8.12 4.80 14.89
N PHE A 168 8.92 4.49 13.87
CA PHE A 168 9.49 3.15 13.66
C PHE A 168 10.44 2.76 14.79
N GLU A 169 11.34 3.65 15.21
CA GLU A 169 12.23 3.44 16.37
C GLU A 169 11.45 3.18 17.65
N LYS A 170 10.46 4.00 17.94
CA LYS A 170 9.61 3.88 19.12
C LYS A 170 8.87 2.54 19.17
N ILE A 171 8.34 2.06 18.04
CA ILE A 171 7.61 0.81 17.97
C ILE A 171 8.57 -0.38 17.95
N SER A 172 9.56 -0.38 17.05
CA SER A 172 10.49 -1.50 16.88
C SER A 172 11.47 -1.65 18.03
N ARG A 173 11.77 -0.54 18.75
CA ARG A 173 12.83 -0.43 19.78
C ARG A 173 14.23 -0.74 19.22
N LEU A 174 14.44 -0.54 17.93
CA LEU A 174 15.74 -0.62 17.28
C LEU A 174 16.43 0.75 17.40
N LYS A 175 17.68 0.78 17.87
CA LYS A 175 18.46 2.01 18.03
C LYS A 175 19.40 2.30 16.84
N ASN A 176 19.80 1.27 16.12
CA ASN A 176 20.73 1.41 14.99
C ASN A 176 20.02 1.06 13.68
N LEU A 177 19.66 2.10 12.93
CA LEU A 177 18.86 2.00 11.73
C LEU A 177 19.68 2.14 10.43
N LYS A 178 20.93 1.64 10.41
CA LYS A 178 21.85 1.73 9.24
C LYS A 178 21.28 1.22 7.93
N LYS A 179 20.33 0.28 7.98
CA LYS A 179 19.68 -0.29 6.80
C LYS A 179 18.52 0.56 6.27
N ILE A 180 18.05 1.56 7.01
CA ILE A 180 16.96 2.42 6.55
C ILE A 180 17.43 3.34 5.43
N ARG A 181 16.58 3.45 4.41
CA ARG A 181 16.65 4.49 3.37
C ARG A 181 15.28 5.15 3.24
N LEU A 182 15.29 6.44 2.96
CA LEU A 182 14.09 7.22 2.72
C LEU A 182 13.89 7.34 1.22
N ILE A 183 12.83 6.72 0.73
CA ILE A 183 12.43 6.78 -0.68
C ILE A 183 10.91 6.93 -0.71
N SER A 184 10.42 8.07 -1.18
CA SER A 184 9.00 8.34 -1.35
C SER A 184 8.42 7.54 -2.52
N ASN A 185 7.10 7.38 -2.53
CA ASN A 185 6.42 6.75 -3.66
C ASN A 185 6.65 7.57 -4.94
N PRO A 186 6.77 6.91 -6.11
CA PRO A 186 6.88 7.59 -7.39
C PRO A 186 5.61 8.38 -7.70
N ILE A 187 5.73 9.45 -8.46
CA ILE A 187 4.61 10.15 -9.06
C ILE A 187 4.04 9.26 -10.17
N THR A 188 2.72 9.02 -10.13
CA THR A 188 2.06 8.12 -11.07
C THR A 188 1.61 8.81 -12.36
N ILE A 189 1.59 10.13 -12.39
CA ILE A 189 1.19 10.95 -13.54
C ILE A 189 2.32 11.95 -13.77
N ALA A 190 3.11 11.74 -14.79
CA ALA A 190 4.06 12.70 -15.31
C ALA A 190 3.52 13.17 -16.68
N ASN A 191 2.58 14.11 -16.68
CA ASN A 191 2.22 14.83 -17.89
C ASN A 191 3.06 16.10 -17.93
N GLU A 192 4.11 16.08 -18.72
CA GLU A 192 4.94 17.27 -19.01
C GLU A 192 4.13 18.35 -19.76
N ASP A 193 3.00 17.97 -20.36
CA ASP A 193 2.14 18.84 -21.15
C ASP A 193 0.95 19.47 -20.36
N PHE A 194 0.94 19.33 -19.02
CA PHE A 194 -0.18 19.85 -18.24
C PHE A 194 -0.05 21.38 -18.05
N ILE A 195 -0.60 22.14 -19.00
CA ILE A 195 -0.72 23.60 -18.87
C ILE A 195 -1.82 23.90 -17.85
N TYR A 196 -1.43 24.42 -16.70
CA TYR A 196 -2.34 24.83 -15.63
C TYR A 196 -3.09 26.09 -16.07
N ASN A 197 -4.40 25.97 -16.34
CA ASN A 197 -5.26 27.14 -16.60
C ASN A 197 -6.21 27.37 -15.43
N PHE A 198 -5.88 28.34 -14.57
CA PHE A 198 -6.66 28.68 -13.40
C PHE A 198 -8.05 29.26 -13.72
N GLU A 199 -8.22 29.91 -14.89
CA GLU A 199 -9.48 30.49 -15.32
C GLU A 199 -10.54 29.45 -15.69
N ARG A 200 -10.09 28.23 -16.03
CA ARG A 200 -10.95 27.06 -16.34
C ARG A 200 -11.28 26.20 -15.14
N LYS A 201 -10.85 26.58 -13.93
CA LYS A 201 -11.17 25.80 -12.74
C LYS A 201 -12.64 25.95 -12.37
N GLU A 202 -13.29 24.81 -12.25
CA GLU A 202 -14.62 24.73 -11.66
C GLU A 202 -14.52 24.90 -10.14
N LYS A 203 -15.59 25.44 -9.53
CA LYS A 203 -15.71 25.55 -8.07
C LYS A 203 -16.05 24.18 -7.46
N GLN A 204 -15.06 23.28 -7.46
CA GLN A 204 -15.22 21.90 -7.09
C GLN A 204 -14.12 21.46 -6.11
N ILE A 205 -14.52 20.76 -5.05
CA ILE A 205 -13.62 20.02 -4.17
C ILE A 205 -13.72 18.55 -4.55
N ILE A 206 -12.60 17.91 -4.88
CA ILE A 206 -12.59 16.51 -5.31
C ILE A 206 -11.87 15.67 -4.26
N PHE A 207 -12.52 14.59 -3.83
CA PHE A 207 -11.91 13.48 -3.10
C PHE A 207 -11.79 12.29 -4.03
N VAL A 208 -10.61 11.68 -4.11
CA VAL A 208 -10.37 10.44 -4.88
C VAL A 208 -9.82 9.37 -3.97
N GLY A 209 -10.49 8.22 -3.91
CA GLY A 209 -9.97 7.08 -3.15
C GLY A 209 -11.01 6.05 -2.73
N ARG A 210 -10.54 4.95 -2.13
CA ARG A 210 -11.40 3.90 -1.61
C ARG A 210 -12.26 4.44 -0.46
N LEU A 211 -13.57 4.17 -0.53
CA LEU A 211 -14.52 4.60 0.49
C LEU A 211 -14.51 3.62 1.67
N GLU A 212 -13.50 3.79 2.55
CA GLU A 212 -13.28 2.95 3.72
C GLU A 212 -12.98 3.79 4.97
N TYR A 213 -13.76 3.56 6.03
CA TYR A 213 -13.68 4.30 7.29
C TYR A 213 -12.30 4.24 7.94
N THR A 214 -11.67 3.07 7.96
CA THR A 214 -10.43 2.84 8.71
C THR A 214 -9.23 3.59 8.15
N GLN A 215 -9.23 3.89 6.85
CA GLN A 215 -8.10 4.52 6.16
C GLN A 215 -8.37 5.95 5.74
N LYS A 216 -9.49 6.20 5.08
CA LYS A 216 -9.73 7.47 4.35
C LYS A 216 -10.60 8.47 5.10
N ARG A 217 -11.41 8.02 6.06
CA ARG A 217 -12.19 8.90 6.95
C ARG A 217 -13.03 9.95 6.21
N ILE A 218 -13.71 9.55 5.13
CA ILE A 218 -14.47 10.44 4.25
C ILE A 218 -15.59 11.16 5.00
N GLU A 219 -16.15 10.55 6.04
CA GLU A 219 -17.14 11.20 6.90
C GLU A 219 -16.67 12.53 7.51
N ARG A 220 -15.34 12.72 7.65
CA ARG A 220 -14.79 14.00 8.13
C ARG A 220 -14.95 15.10 7.08
N ILE A 221 -14.72 14.77 5.81
CA ILE A 221 -14.91 15.71 4.70
C ILE A 221 -16.38 16.09 4.61
N LEU A 222 -17.30 15.11 4.66
CA LEU A 222 -18.74 15.36 4.68
C LEU A 222 -19.15 16.25 5.87
N ASN A 223 -18.62 15.98 7.07
CA ASN A 223 -18.93 16.78 8.24
C ASN A 223 -18.41 18.22 8.15
N VAL A 224 -17.25 18.44 7.55
CA VAL A 224 -16.72 19.80 7.31
C VAL A 224 -17.56 20.49 6.25
N TRP A 225 -17.81 19.81 5.12
CA TRP A 225 -18.61 20.36 4.02
C TRP A 225 -20.00 20.76 4.51
N GLY A 226 -20.69 19.91 5.27
CA GLY A 226 -22.00 20.23 5.82
C GLY A 226 -22.03 21.46 6.75
N LYS A 227 -20.90 21.89 7.31
CA LYS A 227 -20.82 23.12 8.11
C LYS A 227 -20.63 24.38 7.29
N ILE A 228 -19.96 24.28 6.14
CA ILE A 228 -19.56 25.45 5.35
C ILE A 228 -20.37 25.61 4.05
N GLN A 229 -21.16 24.61 3.65
CA GLN A 229 -21.89 24.60 2.37
C GLN A 229 -22.81 25.84 2.16
N SER A 230 -23.33 26.43 3.23
CA SER A 230 -24.17 27.62 3.15
C SER A 230 -23.39 28.88 2.72
N GLU A 231 -22.09 28.92 2.99
CA GLU A 231 -21.19 30.01 2.61
C GLU A 231 -20.65 29.82 1.17
N TYR A 232 -20.62 28.55 0.70
CA TYR A 232 -20.04 28.14 -0.59
C TYR A 232 -21.10 27.51 -1.52
N LYS A 233 -22.23 28.22 -1.73
CA LYS A 233 -23.40 27.70 -2.47
C LYS A 233 -23.10 27.31 -3.92
N ASP A 234 -22.11 27.91 -4.52
CA ASP A 234 -21.66 27.70 -5.91
C ASP A 234 -20.55 26.66 -6.04
N TRP A 235 -20.18 25.98 -4.92
CA TRP A 235 -19.20 24.89 -4.89
C TRP A 235 -19.86 23.53 -4.78
N GLU A 236 -19.22 22.50 -5.36
CA GLU A 236 -19.62 21.09 -5.26
C GLU A 236 -18.51 20.25 -4.58
N LEU A 237 -18.90 19.31 -3.73
CA LEU A 237 -18.03 18.26 -3.22
C LEU A 237 -18.23 16.97 -4.04
N THR A 238 -17.25 16.61 -4.87
CA THR A 238 -17.27 15.38 -5.67
C THR A 238 -16.46 14.29 -5.00
N ILE A 239 -17.08 13.12 -4.77
CA ILE A 239 -16.47 11.94 -4.17
C ILE A 239 -16.33 10.86 -5.24
N VAL A 240 -15.08 10.61 -5.66
CA VAL A 240 -14.71 9.62 -6.67
C VAL A 240 -14.13 8.39 -5.98
N GLY A 241 -14.69 7.23 -6.28
CA GLY A 241 -14.27 5.94 -5.73
C GLY A 241 -15.44 5.10 -5.23
N ASP A 242 -15.12 3.89 -4.81
CA ASP A 242 -16.05 2.94 -4.25
C ASP A 242 -15.47 2.25 -3.00
N GLY A 243 -16.31 1.54 -2.25
CA GLY A 243 -15.87 0.83 -1.05
C GLY A 243 -17.01 0.44 -0.12
N PRO A 244 -16.70 -0.33 0.93
CA PRO A 244 -17.72 -0.90 1.83
C PRO A 244 -18.56 0.14 2.58
N ASP A 245 -18.09 1.38 2.67
CA ASP A 245 -18.79 2.45 3.41
C ASP A 245 -19.68 3.34 2.55
N ILE A 246 -19.83 3.10 1.24
CA ILE A 246 -20.58 3.98 0.34
C ILE A 246 -22.01 4.24 0.80
N LEU A 247 -22.76 3.21 1.19
CA LEU A 247 -24.13 3.34 1.70
C LEU A 247 -24.17 4.16 2.99
N ARG A 248 -23.24 3.91 3.91
CA ARG A 248 -23.13 4.66 5.16
C ARG A 248 -22.84 6.15 4.91
N LEU A 249 -21.99 6.46 3.94
CA LEU A 249 -21.65 7.85 3.59
C LEU A 249 -22.84 8.58 2.95
N LYS A 250 -23.58 7.94 2.06
CA LYS A 250 -24.82 8.48 1.48
C LYS A 250 -25.86 8.76 2.58
N ASN A 251 -26.07 7.83 3.49
CA ASN A 251 -27.00 8.01 4.63
C ASN A 251 -26.57 9.20 5.53
N ILE A 252 -25.24 9.39 5.74
CA ILE A 252 -24.74 10.58 6.48
C ILE A 252 -25.11 11.86 5.74
N THR A 253 -24.95 11.87 4.42
CA THR A 253 -25.27 13.04 3.58
C THR A 253 -26.77 13.39 3.68
N GLU A 254 -27.64 12.41 3.56
CA GLU A 254 -29.09 12.58 3.66
C GLU A 254 -29.53 13.01 5.07
N ASN A 255 -29.13 12.26 6.12
CA ASN A 255 -29.54 12.51 7.50
C ASN A 255 -29.09 13.89 8.03
N LYS A 256 -28.00 14.43 7.49
CA LYS A 256 -27.48 15.75 7.87
C LYS A 256 -27.84 16.85 6.89
N ASN A 257 -28.69 16.55 5.90
CA ASN A 257 -29.08 17.48 4.84
C ASN A 257 -27.87 18.19 4.20
N ILE A 258 -26.82 17.41 3.91
CA ILE A 258 -25.62 17.95 3.26
C ILE A 258 -25.89 18.04 1.76
N GLN A 259 -25.90 19.26 1.23
CA GLN A 259 -26.21 19.55 -0.18
C GLN A 259 -24.91 19.63 -1.00
N SER A 260 -25.07 19.69 -2.33
CA SER A 260 -23.98 19.84 -3.29
C SER A 260 -22.86 18.78 -3.12
N VAL A 261 -23.27 17.52 -2.87
CA VAL A 261 -22.36 16.36 -2.81
C VAL A 261 -22.71 15.38 -3.91
N LYS A 262 -21.70 15.03 -4.72
CA LYS A 262 -21.83 14.08 -5.82
C LYS A 262 -20.97 12.84 -5.57
N PHE A 263 -21.57 11.66 -5.57
CA PHE A 263 -20.86 10.38 -5.54
C PHE A 263 -20.76 9.82 -6.96
N VAL A 264 -19.56 9.78 -7.53
CA VAL A 264 -19.32 9.40 -8.94
C VAL A 264 -19.08 7.90 -9.09
N GLY A 265 -18.78 7.21 -7.99
CA GLY A 265 -18.38 5.80 -8.04
C GLY A 265 -16.91 5.61 -8.46
N PHE A 266 -16.56 4.36 -8.71
CA PHE A 266 -15.20 4.02 -9.18
C PHE A 266 -14.98 4.56 -10.60
N GLN A 267 -13.85 5.23 -10.80
CA GLN A 267 -13.37 5.66 -12.11
C GLN A 267 -12.08 4.93 -12.43
N ASN A 268 -12.01 4.32 -13.59
CA ASN A 268 -10.79 3.66 -14.06
C ASN A 268 -9.79 4.74 -14.48
N PRO A 269 -8.59 4.80 -13.90
CA PRO A 269 -7.56 5.69 -14.40
C PRO A 269 -7.18 5.24 -15.83
N LYS A 270 -7.34 6.14 -16.78
CA LYS A 270 -6.92 5.93 -18.18
C LYS A 270 -5.41 6.01 -18.30
#